data_343866866ef29b1a448637d1207ee27c
#
_entry.id   343866866ef29b1a448637d1207ee27c
#
_cell.length_a   1.000
_cell.length_b   1.000
_cell.length_c   1.000
_cell.angle_alpha   90.00
_cell.angle_beta   90.00
_cell.angle_gamma   90.00
#
_symmetry.space_group_name_H-M   'P 1'
#
loop_
_entity.id
_entity.type
_entity.pdbx_description
1 polymer ?
#
loop_
_entity_poly.entity_id
_entity_poly.type
_entity_poly.pdbx_seq_one_letter_code
_entity_poly.pdbx_strand_id
1 'polypeptide(L)'
;MATPAFEHDHRNYNERTIKVNNQEQSYFQQIFWAGMIVNAYLPSTVFPTGPSKDGLPIGLQAVSGAYQDYKTIEFTRLLAEEIGGFIAPPNYI
;
A
#
# COMPACT_ATOMS: atom_id res chain seq x y z
N MET A 1 -7.41 -2.10 -0.19
CA MET A 1 -6.37 -2.97 0.40
C MET A 1 -5.32 -2.10 1.06
N ALA A 2 -4.85 -2.49 2.22
CA ALA A 2 -3.81 -1.76 2.94
C ALA A 2 -2.44 -2.38 2.63
N THR A 3 -1.45 -1.53 2.45
CA THR A 3 -0.08 -1.95 2.14
C THR A 3 0.88 -1.16 3.03
N PRO A 4 1.10 -1.60 4.28
CA PRO A 4 2.05 -0.93 5.14
C PRO A 4 3.49 -1.23 4.74
N ALA A 5 4.37 -0.27 4.96
CA ALA A 5 5.80 -0.52 4.93
C ALA A 5 6.21 -1.22 6.23
N PHE A 6 7.26 -2.01 6.17
CA PHE A 6 7.81 -2.70 7.33
C PHE A 6 9.32 -2.84 7.18
N GLU A 7 9.99 -2.93 8.32
CA GLU A 7 11.42 -3.22 8.35
C GLU A 7 11.66 -4.70 8.10
N HIS A 8 12.77 -5.01 7.43
CA HIS A 8 13.14 -6.37 7.09
C HIS A 8 14.65 -6.55 7.05
N ASP A 9 15.11 -7.78 7.18
CA ASP A 9 16.50 -8.13 6.99
C ASP A 9 16.85 -8.11 5.50
N HIS A 10 17.96 -7.46 5.16
CA HIS A 10 18.45 -7.39 3.79
C HIS A 10 19.17 -8.65 3.32
N ARG A 11 19.40 -9.61 4.24
CA ARG A 11 20.01 -10.91 3.94
C ARG A 11 18.94 -11.91 3.57
N ASN A 12 19.35 -13.00 2.92
CA ASN A 12 18.48 -14.13 2.58
C ASN A 12 17.21 -13.72 1.85
N TYR A 13 17.39 -12.99 0.76
CA TYR A 13 16.29 -12.38 0.01
C TYR A 13 15.16 -13.37 -0.35
N ASN A 14 15.50 -14.60 -0.75
CA ASN A 14 14.51 -15.60 -1.17
C ASN A 14 13.84 -16.32 0.01
N GLU A 15 14.42 -16.26 1.20
CA GLU A 15 13.92 -16.95 2.41
C GLU A 15 13.36 -15.96 3.43
N ARG A 16 13.26 -14.71 3.04
CA ARG A 16 12.82 -13.65 3.93
C ARG A 16 11.38 -13.87 4.40
N THR A 17 11.17 -13.71 5.71
CA THR A 17 9.85 -13.78 6.33
C THR A 17 9.54 -12.48 7.07
N ILE A 18 8.27 -12.24 7.33
CA ILE A 18 7.79 -11.15 8.19
C ILE A 18 6.82 -11.71 9.21
N LYS A 19 6.65 -11.00 10.32
CA LYS A 19 5.64 -11.35 11.32
C LYS A 19 4.37 -10.55 11.07
N VAL A 20 3.25 -11.26 10.90
CA VAL A 20 1.92 -10.68 10.81
C VAL A 20 1.06 -11.30 11.89
N ASN A 21 0.58 -10.50 12.84
CA ASN A 21 -0.20 -10.96 14.00
C ASN A 21 0.51 -12.08 14.78
N ASN A 22 1.83 -11.93 15.01
CA ASN A 22 2.69 -12.90 15.68
C ASN A 22 2.91 -14.23 14.94
N GLN A 23 2.53 -14.30 13.66
CA GLN A 23 2.78 -15.46 12.81
C GLN A 23 3.79 -15.11 11.73
N GLU A 24 4.75 -16.00 11.48
CA GLU A 24 5.68 -15.84 10.38
C GLU A 24 4.99 -16.13 9.05
N GLN A 25 5.18 -15.21 8.09
CA GLN A 25 4.67 -15.36 6.74
C GLN A 25 5.79 -15.05 5.74
N SER A 26 5.68 -15.63 4.54
CA SER A 26 6.62 -15.33 3.47
C SER A 26 6.54 -13.85 3.09
N TYR A 27 7.71 -13.23 2.91
CA TYR A 27 7.82 -11.86 2.42
C TYR A 27 7.06 -11.66 1.12
N PHE A 28 7.20 -12.57 0.17
CA PHE A 28 6.59 -12.45 -1.15
C PHE A 28 5.08 -12.67 -1.16
N GLN A 29 4.51 -13.32 -0.16
CA GLN A 29 3.06 -13.45 -0.05
C GLN A 29 2.36 -12.12 0.20
N GLN A 30 3.10 -11.11 0.65
CA GLN A 30 2.53 -9.79 0.94
C GLN A 30 2.09 -9.04 -0.33
N ILE A 31 2.58 -9.43 -1.50
CA ILE A 31 2.17 -8.81 -2.76
C ILE A 31 0.87 -9.39 -3.33
N PHE A 32 0.34 -10.46 -2.75
CA PHE A 32 -0.80 -11.20 -3.28
C PHE A 32 -2.03 -10.30 -3.53
N TRP A 33 -2.43 -9.53 -2.54
CA TRP A 33 -3.62 -8.70 -2.64
C TRP A 33 -3.48 -7.58 -3.66
N ALA A 34 -2.34 -6.91 -3.67
CA ALA A 34 -2.07 -5.86 -4.65
C ALA A 34 -1.95 -6.43 -6.07
N GLY A 35 -1.29 -7.57 -6.22
CA GLY A 35 -1.10 -8.22 -7.50
C GLY A 35 -2.38 -8.79 -8.11
N MET A 36 -3.35 -9.14 -7.30
CA MET A 36 -4.64 -9.67 -7.76
C MET A 36 -5.36 -8.70 -8.70
N ILE A 37 -5.27 -7.41 -8.44
CA ILE A 37 -5.93 -6.37 -9.24
C ILE A 37 -5.30 -6.27 -10.64
N VAL A 38 -3.99 -6.45 -10.73
CA VAL A 38 -3.28 -6.49 -12.03
C VAL A 38 -3.81 -7.62 -12.91
N ASN A 39 -4.03 -8.80 -12.34
CA ASN A 39 -4.57 -9.93 -13.08
C ASN A 39 -5.99 -9.70 -13.59
N ALA A 40 -6.76 -8.87 -12.93
CA ALA A 40 -8.12 -8.53 -13.33
C ALA A 40 -8.19 -7.37 -14.33
N TYR A 41 -7.07 -6.74 -14.66
CA TYR A 41 -6.99 -5.57 -15.56
C TYR A 41 -7.89 -4.40 -15.11
N LEU A 42 -8.02 -4.21 -13.80
CA LEU A 42 -8.86 -3.14 -13.24
C LEU A 42 -8.01 -1.92 -12.88
N PRO A 43 -8.57 -0.72 -13.05
CA PRO A 43 -7.88 0.49 -12.62
C PRO A 43 -7.83 0.59 -11.10
N SER A 44 -6.72 1.09 -10.59
CA SER A 44 -6.58 1.34 -9.16
C SER A 44 -5.72 2.56 -8.91
N THR A 45 -5.97 3.22 -7.79
CA THR A 45 -5.18 4.35 -7.33
C THR A 45 -4.74 4.07 -5.90
N VAL A 46 -3.44 4.21 -5.64
CA VAL A 46 -2.88 4.07 -4.29
C VAL A 46 -2.80 5.45 -3.65
N PHE A 47 -3.15 5.53 -2.39
CA PHE A 47 -3.12 6.78 -1.65
C PHE A 47 -2.62 6.56 -0.21
N PRO A 48 -1.94 7.56 0.39
CA PRO A 48 -1.43 7.44 1.74
C PRO A 48 -2.53 7.65 2.78
N THR A 49 -2.41 6.98 3.93
CA THR A 49 -3.35 7.10 5.05
C THR A 49 -2.72 7.67 6.32
N GLY A 50 -1.46 8.04 6.24
CA GLY A 50 -0.69 8.48 7.38
C GLY A 50 0.29 7.42 7.87
N PRO A 51 1.30 7.82 8.66
CA PRO A 51 2.32 6.88 9.11
C PRO A 51 1.81 5.95 10.21
N SER A 52 2.48 4.80 10.35
CA SER A 52 2.31 3.92 11.49
C SER A 52 2.88 4.56 12.77
N LYS A 53 2.71 3.88 13.91
CA LYS A 53 3.30 4.34 15.18
C LYS A 53 4.82 4.49 15.12
N ASP A 54 5.46 3.67 14.29
CA ASP A 54 6.91 3.70 14.10
C ASP A 54 7.36 4.65 12.97
N GLY A 55 6.44 5.42 12.40
CA GLY A 55 6.73 6.38 11.34
C GLY A 55 6.82 5.80 9.94
N LEU A 56 6.48 4.52 9.75
CA LEU A 56 6.50 3.89 8.44
C LEU A 56 5.24 4.22 7.64
N PRO A 57 5.36 4.41 6.32
CA PRO A 57 4.20 4.78 5.51
C PRO A 57 3.19 3.64 5.38
N ILE A 58 1.92 4.00 5.35
CA ILE A 58 0.81 3.07 5.08
C ILE A 58 0.02 3.61 3.90
N GLY A 59 -0.23 2.75 2.91
CA GLY A 59 -1.04 3.08 1.75
C GLY A 59 -2.26 2.20 1.63
N LEU A 60 -3.29 2.73 1.01
CA LEU A 60 -4.47 1.98 0.60
C LEU A 60 -4.60 2.02 -0.91
N GLN A 61 -5.22 1.00 -1.47
CA GLN A 61 -5.50 0.89 -2.88
C GLN A 61 -7.02 0.94 -3.10
N ALA A 62 -7.48 1.91 -3.88
CA ALA A 62 -8.86 2.01 -4.32
C ALA A 62 -8.98 1.43 -5.72
N VAL A 63 -9.97 0.56 -5.93
CA VAL A 63 -10.18 -0.17 -7.18
C VAL A 63 -11.58 0.12 -7.69
N SER A 64 -11.74 0.28 -9.01
CA SER A 64 -13.04 0.45 -9.66
C SER A 64 -13.20 -0.50 -10.83
N GLY A 65 -14.34 -0.44 -11.51
CA GLY A 65 -14.58 -1.23 -12.71
C GLY A 65 -13.71 -0.82 -13.89
N ALA A 66 -13.71 -1.65 -14.93
CA ALA A 66 -12.92 -1.41 -16.13
C ALA A 66 -13.17 -0.03 -16.73
N TYR A 67 -12.13 0.65 -17.17
CA TYR A 67 -12.14 1.98 -17.77
C TYR A 67 -12.66 3.10 -16.88
N GLN A 68 -12.77 2.88 -15.56
CA GLN A 68 -13.22 3.89 -14.60
C GLN A 68 -12.06 4.48 -13.79
N ASP A 69 -10.94 4.73 -14.45
CA ASP A 69 -9.74 5.30 -13.82
C ASP A 69 -10.02 6.62 -13.09
N TYR A 70 -10.77 7.51 -13.73
CA TYR A 70 -11.12 8.78 -13.12
C TYR A 70 -11.93 8.63 -11.82
N LYS A 71 -12.70 7.56 -11.69
CA LYS A 71 -13.47 7.32 -10.47
C LYS A 71 -12.54 7.03 -9.27
N THR A 72 -11.52 6.21 -9.47
CA THR A 72 -10.54 5.93 -8.40
C THR A 72 -9.72 7.15 -8.05
N ILE A 73 -9.30 7.93 -9.05
CA ILE A 73 -8.54 9.16 -8.86
C ILE A 73 -9.37 10.17 -8.07
N GLU A 74 -10.62 10.41 -8.47
CA GLU A 74 -11.50 11.37 -7.80
C GLU A 74 -11.84 10.93 -6.37
N PHE A 75 -12.11 9.65 -6.18
CA PHE A 75 -12.36 9.08 -4.84
C PHE A 75 -11.17 9.31 -3.91
N THR A 76 -9.95 9.03 -4.39
CA THR A 76 -8.75 9.23 -3.57
C THR A 76 -8.46 10.70 -3.33
N ARG A 77 -8.78 11.58 -4.29
CA ARG A 77 -8.67 13.02 -4.11
C ARG A 77 -9.56 13.51 -2.97
N LEU A 78 -10.81 13.06 -2.96
CA LEU A 78 -11.76 13.41 -1.91
C LEU A 78 -11.33 12.87 -0.54
N LEU A 79 -10.83 11.65 -0.49
CA LEU A 79 -10.29 11.09 0.75
C LEU A 79 -9.07 11.86 1.25
N ALA A 80 -8.20 12.31 0.36
CA ALA A 80 -7.02 13.10 0.74
C ALA A 80 -7.42 14.42 1.42
N GLU A 81 -8.52 15.03 1.02
CA GLU A 81 -9.04 16.22 1.70
C GLU A 81 -9.46 15.93 3.15
N GLU A 82 -9.93 14.72 3.42
CA GLU A 82 -10.39 14.32 4.76
C GLU A 82 -9.26 13.79 5.66
N ILE A 83 -8.32 13.04 5.10
CA ILE A 83 -7.31 12.32 5.88
C ILE A 83 -5.89 12.89 5.76
N GLY A 84 -5.69 13.94 4.95
CA GLY A 84 -4.44 14.68 4.92
C GLY A 84 -3.55 14.46 3.69
N GLY A 85 -3.81 13.49 2.84
CA GLY A 85 -3.09 13.28 1.59
C GLY A 85 -1.59 12.98 1.77
N PHE A 86 -0.81 13.29 0.74
CA PHE A 86 0.62 13.03 0.71
C PHE A 86 1.39 14.00 1.60
N ILE A 87 2.31 13.45 2.38
CA ILE A 87 3.29 14.21 3.16
C ILE A 87 4.68 13.71 2.77
N ALA A 88 5.56 14.63 2.34
CA ALA A 88 6.92 14.26 1.99
C ALA A 88 7.68 13.73 3.23
N PRO A 89 8.50 12.68 3.06
CA PRO A 89 9.35 12.22 4.16
C PRO A 89 10.27 13.34 4.66
N PRO A 90 10.61 13.35 5.96
CA PRO A 90 11.60 14.32 6.47
C PRO A 90 12.90 14.24 5.67
N ASN A 91 13.47 15.41 5.36
CA ASN A 91 14.73 15.56 4.61
C ASN A 91 14.66 15.21 3.11
N TYR A 92 13.49 14.99 2.55
CA TYR A 92 13.27 14.69 1.12
C TYR A 92 12.35 15.71 0.45
N ILE A 93 12.50 16.94 0.79
CA ILE A 93 11.68 18.03 0.25
C ILE A 93 12.38 18.64 -0.96
#